data_b0971dbf99d8b84635fd41fc351a636f
#
_entry.id   b0971dbf99d8b84635fd41fc351a636f
#
_cell.length_a   1.000
_cell.length_b   1.000
_cell.length_c   1.000
_cell.angle_alpha   90.00
_cell.angle_beta   90.00
_cell.angle_gamma   90.00
#
_symmetry.space_group_name_H-M   'P 1'
#
loop_
_entity.id
_entity.type
_entity.pdbx_description
1 polymer ?
#
loop_
_entity_poly.entity_id
_entity_poly.type
_entity_poly.pdbx_seq_one_letter_code
_entity_poly.pdbx_strand_id
1 'polypeptide(L)'
;GADSRKVGERINGVPVIGRYDDLEERVQSGVDIVFVCLPPEDEQWAEKMFACLATTMVEVKALPAMCEFVSLRAEAEMFEGLPLITLQGSPLYGWNLVIKRVLDVVGASAALVVFSPVLCAIAALVKLTSPGPVFFLFFCMGLDGQAFEMLKFRSMKLNAESETGPVWTQPNDDRRTPIGAFLRRTSLDELPQFWNVLRGEMSIVGPRPERPEFIARFRETLPQYMLRHKMKAGITGWAQINGWRGNTSLERRIEH
;
A
#
# COMPACT_ATOMS: atom_id res chain seq x y z
N GLY A 1 15.94 -9.24 -23.59
CA GLY A 1 15.48 -10.02 -24.75
C GLY A 1 15.71 -11.51 -24.58
N ALA A 2 15.11 -12.34 -25.43
CA ALA A 2 15.27 -13.80 -25.38
C ALA A 2 16.67 -14.28 -25.77
N ASP A 3 17.40 -13.50 -26.59
CA ASP A 3 18.72 -13.89 -27.09
C ASP A 3 19.83 -13.66 -26.05
N SER A 4 20.33 -14.75 -25.48
CA SER A 4 21.40 -14.74 -24.48
C SER A 4 22.74 -14.17 -25.01
N ARG A 5 22.96 -14.16 -26.32
CA ARG A 5 24.19 -13.67 -26.93
C ARG A 5 24.31 -12.14 -26.89
N LYS A 6 23.19 -11.44 -26.69
CA LYS A 6 23.16 -9.97 -26.63
C LYS A 6 23.36 -9.39 -25.24
N VAL A 7 23.40 -10.22 -24.20
CA VAL A 7 23.59 -9.76 -22.81
C VAL A 7 25.03 -9.16 -22.72
N GLY A 8 25.12 -7.92 -22.21
CA GLY A 8 26.35 -7.14 -22.14
C GLY A 8 26.59 -6.22 -23.34
N GLU A 9 25.86 -6.36 -24.45
CA GLU A 9 25.90 -5.46 -25.58
C GLU A 9 25.12 -4.17 -25.32
N ARG A 10 25.37 -3.15 -26.16
CA ARG A 10 24.56 -1.91 -26.16
C ARG A 10 23.79 -1.80 -27.48
N ILE A 11 22.47 -1.63 -27.36
CA ILE A 11 21.60 -1.38 -28.50
C ILE A 11 21.13 0.08 -28.42
N ASN A 12 21.50 0.88 -29.43
CA ASN A 12 21.23 2.34 -29.45
C ASN A 12 21.69 3.07 -28.17
N GLY A 13 22.82 2.66 -27.60
CA GLY A 13 23.37 3.24 -26.37
C GLY A 13 22.80 2.67 -25.06
N VAL A 14 21.72 1.87 -25.12
CA VAL A 14 21.09 1.24 -23.96
C VAL A 14 21.73 -0.14 -23.72
N PRO A 15 22.21 -0.45 -22.50
CA PRO A 15 22.82 -1.75 -22.22
C PRO A 15 21.77 -2.85 -22.12
N VAL A 16 22.08 -4.02 -22.69
CA VAL A 16 21.30 -5.25 -22.50
C VAL A 16 21.79 -5.91 -21.21
N ILE A 17 21.03 -5.78 -20.12
CA ILE A 17 21.46 -6.17 -18.78
C ILE A 17 21.05 -7.60 -18.37
N GLY A 18 20.16 -8.26 -19.13
CA GLY A 18 19.69 -9.61 -18.78
C GLY A 18 18.73 -10.19 -19.79
N ARG A 19 18.21 -11.36 -19.46
CA ARG A 19 17.22 -12.13 -20.21
C ARG A 19 15.83 -11.92 -19.59
N TYR A 20 14.79 -12.44 -20.24
CA TYR A 20 13.43 -12.41 -19.69
C TYR A 20 13.32 -13.18 -18.36
N ASP A 21 14.07 -14.26 -18.19
CA ASP A 21 14.09 -15.04 -16.94
C ASP A 21 14.71 -14.28 -15.77
N ASP A 22 15.58 -13.28 -16.04
CA ASP A 22 16.23 -12.47 -15.00
C ASP A 22 15.33 -11.31 -14.51
N LEU A 23 14.11 -11.17 -15.03
CA LEU A 23 13.22 -10.03 -14.77
C LEU A 23 12.95 -9.84 -13.28
N GLU A 24 12.65 -10.92 -12.55
CA GLU A 24 12.32 -10.84 -11.13
C GLU A 24 13.46 -10.28 -10.30
N GLU A 25 14.68 -10.77 -10.51
CA GLU A 25 15.89 -10.29 -9.83
C GLU A 25 16.17 -8.81 -10.15
N ARG A 26 15.99 -8.42 -11.43
CA ARG A 26 16.22 -7.05 -11.88
C ARG A 26 15.21 -6.06 -11.31
N VAL A 27 13.96 -6.44 -11.24
CA VAL A 27 12.91 -5.61 -10.65
C VAL A 27 13.13 -5.39 -9.16
N GLN A 28 13.62 -6.40 -8.44
CA GLN A 28 13.96 -6.28 -7.02
C GLN A 28 15.18 -5.37 -6.77
N SER A 29 16.04 -5.15 -7.78
CA SER A 29 17.22 -4.30 -7.65
C SER A 29 16.97 -2.78 -7.74
N GLY A 30 15.71 -2.32 -7.76
CA GLY A 30 15.36 -0.90 -7.69
C GLY A 30 14.98 -0.29 -9.03
N VAL A 31 14.12 -0.97 -9.79
CA VAL A 31 13.51 -0.45 -11.04
C VAL A 31 12.16 0.19 -10.70
N ASP A 32 11.92 1.41 -11.17
CA ASP A 32 10.68 2.14 -10.95
C ASP A 32 9.63 1.86 -12.05
N ILE A 33 10.08 1.77 -13.31
CA ILE A 33 9.19 1.62 -14.48
C ILE A 33 9.71 0.50 -15.37
N VAL A 34 8.80 -0.37 -15.82
CA VAL A 34 9.08 -1.42 -16.83
C VAL A 34 8.22 -1.19 -18.05
N PHE A 35 8.86 -1.04 -19.20
CA PHE A 35 8.19 -1.02 -20.51
C PHE A 35 8.20 -2.42 -21.10
N VAL A 36 7.03 -3.02 -21.25
CA VAL A 36 6.86 -4.34 -21.87
C VAL A 36 6.59 -4.15 -23.37
N CYS A 37 7.62 -4.43 -24.18
CA CYS A 37 7.59 -4.32 -25.62
C CYS A 37 8.09 -5.64 -26.21
N LEU A 38 7.24 -6.66 -26.27
CA LEU A 38 7.59 -7.96 -26.83
C LEU A 38 7.26 -8.01 -28.34
N PRO A 39 8.13 -8.59 -29.15
CA PRO A 39 7.78 -8.94 -30.53
C PRO A 39 6.74 -10.07 -30.54
N PRO A 40 5.94 -10.21 -31.61
CA PRO A 40 4.89 -11.26 -31.68
C PRO A 40 5.42 -12.68 -31.49
N GLU A 41 6.68 -12.92 -31.84
CA GLU A 41 7.37 -14.21 -31.69
C GLU A 41 7.60 -14.60 -30.21
N ASP A 42 7.66 -13.60 -29.32
CA ASP A 42 7.92 -13.75 -27.89
C ASP A 42 6.65 -13.61 -27.04
N GLU A 43 5.47 -13.59 -27.63
CA GLU A 43 4.18 -13.41 -26.96
C GLU A 43 3.95 -14.41 -25.81
N GLN A 44 4.46 -15.63 -25.92
CA GLN A 44 4.43 -16.64 -24.86
C GLN A 44 5.09 -16.19 -23.55
N TRP A 45 5.97 -15.18 -23.60
CA TRP A 45 6.61 -14.60 -22.42
C TRP A 45 5.74 -13.55 -21.74
N ALA A 46 4.76 -12.97 -22.45
CA ALA A 46 3.93 -11.90 -21.93
C ALA A 46 3.21 -12.31 -20.64
N GLU A 47 2.57 -13.46 -20.63
CA GLU A 47 1.83 -13.97 -19.47
C GLU A 47 2.76 -14.15 -18.25
N LYS A 48 3.94 -14.75 -18.44
CA LYS A 48 4.91 -14.94 -17.38
C LYS A 48 5.45 -13.61 -16.85
N MET A 49 5.74 -12.65 -17.75
CA MET A 49 6.23 -11.34 -17.36
C MET A 49 5.17 -10.56 -16.59
N PHE A 50 3.92 -10.54 -17.06
CA PHE A 50 2.83 -9.88 -16.35
C PHE A 50 2.53 -10.54 -15.00
N ALA A 51 2.57 -11.86 -14.90
CA ALA A 51 2.41 -12.57 -13.64
C ALA A 51 3.52 -12.22 -12.62
N CYS A 52 4.76 -12.15 -13.08
CA CYS A 52 5.89 -11.72 -12.26
C CYS A 52 5.72 -10.25 -11.82
N LEU A 53 5.43 -9.35 -12.76
CA LEU A 53 5.28 -7.92 -12.49
C LEU A 53 4.07 -7.61 -11.59
N ALA A 54 2.97 -8.39 -11.69
CA ALA A 54 1.79 -8.23 -10.84
C ALA A 54 2.07 -8.39 -9.34
N THR A 55 3.14 -9.10 -8.98
CA THR A 55 3.57 -9.27 -7.59
C THR A 55 4.51 -8.16 -7.09
N THR A 56 4.86 -7.21 -7.94
CA THR A 56 5.83 -6.14 -7.66
C THR A 56 5.15 -4.77 -7.53
N MET A 57 5.90 -3.76 -7.06
CA MET A 57 5.44 -2.37 -6.96
C MET A 57 5.85 -1.51 -8.16
N VAL A 58 6.38 -2.12 -9.20
CA VAL A 58 6.89 -1.41 -10.38
C VAL A 58 5.73 -0.90 -11.22
N GLU A 59 5.87 0.28 -11.80
CA GLU A 59 4.93 0.78 -12.80
C GLU A 59 5.14 0.02 -14.10
N VAL A 60 4.07 -0.56 -14.66
CA VAL A 60 4.14 -1.37 -15.88
C VAL A 60 3.43 -0.65 -17.01
N LYS A 61 4.17 -0.35 -18.07
CA LYS A 61 3.66 0.21 -19.33
C LYS A 61 3.83 -0.78 -20.46
N ALA A 62 2.81 -0.98 -21.29
CA ALA A 62 2.84 -1.89 -22.42
C ALA A 62 2.31 -1.26 -23.71
N LEU A 63 2.72 -1.78 -24.85
CA LEU A 63 2.15 -1.39 -26.13
C LEU A 63 0.72 -1.96 -26.28
N PRO A 64 -0.23 -1.23 -26.92
CA PRO A 64 -1.63 -1.67 -27.08
C PRO A 64 -1.79 -3.03 -27.73
N ALA A 65 -0.92 -3.38 -28.69
CA ALA A 65 -0.94 -4.66 -29.39
C ALA A 65 -0.80 -5.88 -28.45
N MET A 66 -0.33 -5.66 -27.23
CA MET A 66 -0.13 -6.68 -26.20
C MET A 66 -1.24 -6.72 -25.16
N CYS A 67 -2.27 -5.87 -25.32
CA CYS A 67 -3.26 -5.65 -24.26
C CYS A 67 -4.49 -6.57 -24.36
N GLU A 68 -4.51 -7.57 -25.25
CA GLU A 68 -5.54 -8.63 -25.23
C GLU A 68 -5.59 -9.36 -23.87
N PHE A 69 -4.50 -9.33 -23.12
CA PHE A 69 -4.36 -9.94 -21.79
C PHE A 69 -4.70 -9.00 -20.62
N VAL A 70 -5.14 -7.76 -20.89
CA VAL A 70 -5.24 -6.73 -19.85
C VAL A 70 -6.68 -6.31 -19.61
N SER A 71 -7.06 -6.36 -18.35
CA SER A 71 -8.33 -5.87 -17.80
C SER A 71 -8.57 -4.37 -18.08
N LEU A 72 -9.82 -4.00 -18.32
CA LEU A 72 -10.41 -2.73 -18.76
C LEU A 72 -10.13 -1.44 -17.94
N ARG A 73 -9.08 -1.36 -17.14
CA ARG A 73 -8.72 -0.18 -16.32
C ARG A 73 -7.39 0.46 -16.72
N ALA A 74 -6.99 0.35 -17.98
CA ALA A 74 -5.74 0.86 -18.47
C ALA A 74 -5.87 2.31 -18.94
N GLU A 75 -4.98 3.21 -18.48
CA GLU A 75 -4.87 4.57 -19.00
C GLU A 75 -3.87 4.58 -20.18
N ALA A 76 -4.31 5.14 -21.32
CA ALA A 76 -3.45 5.28 -22.49
C ALA A 76 -2.80 6.66 -22.50
N GLU A 77 -1.48 6.71 -22.61
CA GLU A 77 -0.73 7.95 -22.81
C GLU A 77 0.12 7.88 -24.09
N MET A 78 0.41 9.04 -24.67
CA MET A 78 1.28 9.13 -25.86
C MET A 78 2.71 9.42 -25.42
N PHE A 79 3.64 8.52 -25.70
CA PHE A 79 5.05 8.70 -25.45
C PHE A 79 5.80 8.71 -26.77
N GLU A 80 6.37 9.84 -27.15
CA GLU A 80 7.08 10.04 -28.43
C GLU A 80 6.32 9.54 -29.67
N GLY A 81 4.98 9.68 -29.67
CA GLY A 81 4.13 9.22 -30.77
C GLY A 81 3.72 7.74 -30.72
N LEU A 82 4.17 7.01 -29.71
CA LEU A 82 3.72 5.64 -29.44
C LEU A 82 2.64 5.65 -28.36
N PRO A 83 1.49 5.00 -28.60
CA PRO A 83 0.52 4.81 -27.55
C PRO A 83 1.05 3.78 -26.54
N LEU A 84 1.11 4.16 -25.27
CA LEU A 84 1.45 3.27 -24.16
C LEU A 84 0.24 3.12 -23.24
N ILE A 85 0.03 1.92 -22.75
CA ILE A 85 -1.01 1.61 -21.79
C ILE A 85 -0.35 1.33 -20.44
N THR A 86 -0.71 2.12 -19.44
CA THR A 86 -0.26 1.91 -18.06
C THR A 86 -1.13 0.83 -17.43
N LEU A 87 -0.52 -0.31 -17.08
CA LEU A 87 -1.19 -1.48 -16.52
C LEU A 87 -1.21 -1.44 -14.99
N GLN A 88 -0.13 -0.93 -14.40
CA GLN A 88 0.06 -0.80 -12.97
C GLN A 88 0.61 0.59 -12.68
N GLY A 89 -0.26 1.50 -12.31
CA GLY A 89 0.12 2.86 -11.97
C GLY A 89 -0.65 3.36 -10.76
N SER A 90 -0.24 4.50 -10.21
CA SER A 90 -1.03 5.19 -9.21
C SER A 90 -2.27 5.80 -9.87
N PRO A 91 -3.47 5.72 -9.27
CA PRO A 91 -4.64 6.41 -9.80
C PRO A 91 -4.60 7.92 -9.63
N LEU A 92 -3.55 8.46 -8.99
CA LEU A 92 -3.37 9.87 -8.72
C LEU A 92 -2.15 10.41 -9.45
N TYR A 93 -2.39 11.19 -10.52
CA TYR A 93 -1.35 11.84 -11.32
C TYR A 93 -1.51 13.35 -11.36
N GLY A 94 -0.41 14.06 -11.60
CA GLY A 94 -0.39 15.48 -11.87
C GLY A 94 -1.10 16.32 -10.81
N TRP A 95 -2.02 17.17 -11.22
CA TRP A 95 -2.75 18.07 -10.33
C TRP A 95 -3.63 17.39 -9.31
N ASN A 96 -4.15 16.18 -9.60
CA ASN A 96 -4.99 15.42 -8.67
C ASN A 96 -4.19 15.03 -7.42
N LEU A 97 -2.92 14.70 -7.57
CA LEU A 97 -2.02 14.40 -6.45
C LEU A 97 -1.81 15.64 -5.57
N VAL A 98 -1.60 16.82 -6.18
CA VAL A 98 -1.42 18.09 -5.46
C VAL A 98 -2.69 18.45 -4.70
N ILE A 99 -3.84 18.45 -5.38
CA ILE A 99 -5.14 18.75 -4.77
C ILE A 99 -5.42 17.79 -3.60
N LYS A 100 -5.20 16.48 -3.83
CA LYS A 100 -5.36 15.46 -2.78
C LYS A 100 -4.45 15.74 -1.58
N ARG A 101 -3.20 16.12 -1.81
CA ARG A 101 -2.26 16.45 -0.72
C ARG A 101 -2.71 17.69 0.06
N VAL A 102 -3.18 18.73 -0.62
CA VAL A 102 -3.72 19.94 0.02
C VAL A 102 -4.93 19.59 0.89
N LEU A 103 -5.87 18.80 0.37
CA LEU A 103 -7.05 18.36 1.13
C LEU A 103 -6.64 17.51 2.35
N ASP A 104 -5.67 16.61 2.21
CA ASP A 104 -5.17 15.81 3.33
C ASP A 104 -4.52 16.69 4.41
N VAL A 105 -3.68 17.66 4.04
CA VAL A 105 -3.01 18.54 5.00
C VAL A 105 -4.02 19.46 5.71
N VAL A 106 -4.92 20.10 4.96
CA VAL A 106 -5.95 20.99 5.53
C VAL A 106 -6.89 20.21 6.44
N GLY A 107 -7.39 19.07 5.96
CA GLY A 107 -8.31 18.23 6.74
C GLY A 107 -7.67 17.65 8.00
N ALA A 108 -6.42 17.15 7.90
CA ALA A 108 -5.70 16.60 9.06
C ALA A 108 -5.36 17.71 10.08
N SER A 109 -4.96 18.91 9.63
CA SER A 109 -4.70 20.04 10.52
C SER A 109 -5.97 20.46 11.26
N ALA A 110 -7.07 20.60 10.54
CA ALA A 110 -8.36 20.93 11.13
C ALA A 110 -8.81 19.87 12.14
N ALA A 111 -8.68 18.59 11.79
CA ALA A 111 -9.01 17.47 12.68
C ALA A 111 -8.18 17.50 13.96
N LEU A 112 -6.85 17.69 13.88
CA LEU A 112 -5.98 17.77 15.06
C LEU A 112 -6.33 18.95 15.98
N VAL A 113 -6.68 20.10 15.40
CA VAL A 113 -7.11 21.27 16.18
C VAL A 113 -8.46 21.01 16.86
N VAL A 114 -9.46 20.56 16.11
CA VAL A 114 -10.82 20.31 16.63
C VAL A 114 -10.83 19.19 17.68
N PHE A 115 -10.09 18.10 17.42
CA PHE A 115 -10.04 16.97 18.34
C PHE A 115 -8.94 17.10 19.41
N SER A 116 -8.18 18.20 19.47
CA SER A 116 -7.11 18.38 20.46
C SER A 116 -7.58 18.19 21.93
N PRO A 117 -8.73 18.68 22.38
CA PRO A 117 -9.20 18.44 23.76
C PRO A 117 -9.46 16.94 24.00
N VAL A 118 -10.06 16.26 23.01
CA VAL A 118 -10.34 14.82 23.07
C VAL A 118 -9.04 14.01 23.09
N LEU A 119 -8.06 14.38 22.25
CA LEU A 119 -6.74 13.75 22.23
C LEU A 119 -6.03 13.87 23.59
N CYS A 120 -6.06 15.06 24.20
CA CYS A 120 -5.48 15.28 25.52
C CYS A 120 -6.21 14.45 26.61
N ALA A 121 -7.55 14.41 26.58
CA ALA A 121 -8.32 13.62 27.52
C ALA A 121 -8.03 12.12 27.40
N ILE A 122 -7.98 11.59 26.16
CA ILE A 122 -7.62 10.18 25.91
C ILE A 122 -6.19 9.89 26.36
N ALA A 123 -5.23 10.78 26.09
CA ALA A 123 -3.84 10.63 26.53
C ALA A 123 -3.74 10.53 28.04
N ALA A 124 -4.45 11.40 28.77
CA ALA A 124 -4.51 11.35 30.23
C ALA A 124 -5.15 10.05 30.73
N LEU A 125 -6.29 9.64 30.16
CA LEU A 125 -6.95 8.39 30.52
C LEU A 125 -6.08 7.16 30.29
N VAL A 126 -5.41 7.06 29.14
CA VAL A 126 -4.50 5.95 28.86
C VAL A 126 -3.33 5.93 29.86
N LYS A 127 -2.79 7.10 30.21
CA LYS A 127 -1.67 7.20 31.15
C LYS A 127 -2.06 6.85 32.59
N LEU A 128 -3.26 7.25 33.01
CA LEU A 128 -3.77 7.01 34.36
C LEU A 128 -4.29 5.58 34.57
N THR A 129 -4.82 4.95 33.52
CA THR A 129 -5.45 3.63 33.64
C THR A 129 -4.51 2.45 33.41
N SER A 130 -3.33 2.69 32.83
CA SER A 130 -2.36 1.61 32.60
C SER A 130 -0.92 2.11 32.53
N PRO A 131 0.05 1.39 33.15
CA PRO A 131 1.48 1.78 33.12
C PRO A 131 2.05 1.71 31.70
N GLY A 132 2.96 2.65 31.35
CA GLY A 132 3.70 2.66 30.09
C GLY A 132 3.41 3.87 29.18
N PRO A 133 3.80 3.84 27.89
CA PRO A 133 3.65 4.94 26.94
C PRO A 133 2.17 5.16 26.58
N VAL A 134 1.82 6.41 26.25
CA VAL A 134 0.47 6.78 25.79
C VAL A 134 0.21 6.29 24.37
N PHE A 135 1.23 6.40 23.52
CA PHE A 135 1.18 6.00 22.13
C PHE A 135 1.77 4.61 21.92
N PHE A 136 1.26 3.95 20.91
CA PHE A 136 1.76 2.70 20.37
C PHE A 136 2.15 2.93 18.90
N LEU A 137 3.38 2.57 18.57
CA LEU A 137 3.97 2.67 17.24
C LEU A 137 4.18 1.27 16.68
N PHE A 138 3.82 1.07 15.44
CA PHE A 138 4.10 -0.18 14.72
C PHE A 138 4.22 0.08 13.22
N PHE A 139 4.96 -0.78 12.54
CA PHE A 139 5.19 -0.64 11.12
C PHE A 139 3.98 -1.10 10.32
N CYS A 140 3.61 -0.29 9.32
CA CYS A 140 2.63 -0.62 8.30
C CYS A 140 3.23 -0.37 6.92
N MET A 141 2.69 -1.08 5.92
CA MET A 141 3.03 -0.86 4.53
C MET A 141 2.28 0.37 3.99
N GLY A 142 3.02 1.27 3.39
CA GLY A 142 2.52 2.50 2.77
C GLY A 142 2.65 2.51 1.25
N LEU A 143 2.79 3.71 0.70
CA LEU A 143 2.95 3.95 -0.73
C LEU A 143 4.18 3.21 -1.27
N ASP A 144 4.03 2.59 -2.44
CA ASP A 144 5.07 1.83 -3.14
C ASP A 144 5.78 0.78 -2.28
N GLY A 145 5.06 0.20 -1.30
CA GLY A 145 5.59 -0.84 -0.44
C GLY A 145 6.58 -0.36 0.62
N GLN A 146 6.72 0.94 0.82
CA GLN A 146 7.59 1.48 1.86
C GLN A 146 6.91 1.39 3.23
N ALA A 147 7.62 0.84 4.21
CA ALA A 147 7.12 0.76 5.56
C ALA A 147 7.20 2.12 6.26
N PHE A 148 6.17 2.46 7.04
CA PHE A 148 6.14 3.65 7.87
C PHE A 148 5.65 3.33 9.29
N GLU A 149 6.01 4.15 10.26
CA GLU A 149 5.56 4.02 11.65
C GLU A 149 4.17 4.63 11.82
N MET A 150 3.17 3.77 12.01
CA MET A 150 1.80 4.20 12.29
C MET A 150 1.58 4.48 13.76
N LEU A 151 1.04 5.67 14.06
CA LEU A 151 0.78 6.16 15.40
C LEU A 151 -0.65 5.86 15.85
N LYS A 152 -0.81 5.22 17.03
CA LYS A 152 -2.11 5.00 17.68
C LYS A 152 -2.03 5.29 19.18
N PHE A 153 -3.18 5.51 19.82
CA PHE A 153 -3.23 5.39 21.27
C PHE A 153 -3.07 3.93 21.68
N ARG A 154 -2.33 3.70 22.74
CA ARG A 154 -2.18 2.35 23.29
C ARG A 154 -3.53 1.85 23.82
N SER A 155 -4.03 0.80 23.23
CA SER A 155 -5.29 0.14 23.56
C SER A 155 -5.12 -1.27 24.12
N MET A 156 -3.86 -1.77 24.13
CA MET A 156 -3.49 -3.09 24.65
C MET A 156 -2.53 -2.99 25.82
N LYS A 157 -2.46 -4.05 26.62
CA LYS A 157 -1.49 -4.21 27.71
C LYS A 157 -0.07 -4.19 27.16
N LEU A 158 0.91 -3.88 28.00
CA LEU A 158 2.32 -4.01 27.65
C LEU A 158 2.63 -5.47 27.28
N ASN A 159 3.49 -5.64 26.28
CA ASN A 159 3.93 -6.96 25.80
C ASN A 159 2.80 -7.89 25.31
N ALA A 160 1.65 -7.31 24.87
CA ALA A 160 0.50 -8.08 24.41
C ALA A 160 0.80 -9.03 23.23
N GLU A 161 1.89 -8.80 22.49
CA GLU A 161 2.32 -9.61 21.35
C GLU A 161 3.59 -10.43 21.63
N SER A 162 4.14 -10.42 22.87
CA SER A 162 5.40 -11.11 23.19
C SER A 162 5.32 -12.63 23.06
N GLU A 163 4.15 -13.23 23.31
CA GLU A 163 3.95 -14.68 23.25
C GLU A 163 3.36 -15.15 21.92
N THR A 164 2.51 -14.33 21.32
CA THR A 164 1.73 -14.72 20.13
C THR A 164 2.26 -14.13 18.83
N GLY A 165 3.17 -13.17 18.90
CA GLY A 165 3.57 -12.35 17.76
C GLY A 165 2.41 -11.48 17.23
N PRO A 166 2.55 -10.93 16.00
CA PRO A 166 1.51 -10.13 15.37
C PRO A 166 0.30 -11.02 14.98
N VAL A 167 -0.79 -10.88 15.72
CA VAL A 167 -2.06 -11.61 15.49
C VAL A 167 -3.18 -10.61 15.26
N TRP A 168 -4.13 -10.95 14.41
CA TRP A 168 -5.34 -10.16 14.25
C TRP A 168 -6.16 -10.17 15.53
N THR A 169 -6.67 -9.00 15.89
CA THR A 169 -7.49 -8.83 17.08
C THR A 169 -8.78 -9.63 16.96
N GLN A 170 -9.07 -10.44 17.97
CA GLN A 170 -10.31 -11.18 18.09
C GLN A 170 -11.40 -10.34 18.79
N PRO A 171 -12.69 -10.68 18.64
CA PRO A 171 -13.80 -9.91 19.26
C PRO A 171 -13.66 -9.74 20.77
N ASN A 172 -13.23 -10.75 21.53
CA ASN A 172 -13.05 -10.73 22.99
C ASN A 172 -11.58 -10.90 23.39
N ASP A 173 -10.72 -10.04 22.87
CA ASP A 173 -9.27 -10.10 23.09
C ASP A 173 -8.90 -9.60 24.49
N ASP A 174 -8.47 -10.50 25.38
CA ASP A 174 -8.10 -10.22 26.77
C ASP A 174 -6.83 -9.36 26.93
N ARG A 175 -6.12 -9.14 25.83
CA ARG A 175 -4.94 -8.26 25.79
C ARG A 175 -5.30 -6.79 25.83
N ARG A 176 -6.61 -6.44 25.63
CA ARG A 176 -7.07 -5.05 25.70
C ARG A 176 -7.07 -4.51 27.11
N THR A 177 -6.76 -3.21 27.24
CA THR A 177 -7.03 -2.49 28.48
C THR A 177 -8.53 -2.12 28.56
N PRO A 178 -9.12 -1.88 29.73
CA PRO A 178 -10.52 -1.48 29.84
C PRO A 178 -10.86 -0.26 28.97
N ILE A 179 -10.06 0.79 29.03
CA ILE A 179 -10.20 1.97 28.20
C ILE A 179 -9.90 1.66 26.73
N GLY A 180 -8.94 0.76 26.45
CA GLY A 180 -8.59 0.33 25.10
C GLY A 180 -9.71 -0.37 24.37
N ALA A 181 -10.55 -1.14 25.08
CA ALA A 181 -11.74 -1.76 24.51
C ALA A 181 -12.74 -0.70 24.00
N PHE A 182 -12.96 0.37 24.76
CA PHE A 182 -13.78 1.51 24.37
C PHE A 182 -13.18 2.25 23.17
N LEU A 183 -11.89 2.60 23.24
CA LEU A 183 -11.19 3.33 22.16
C LEU A 183 -11.26 2.58 20.82
N ARG A 184 -11.04 1.27 20.82
CA ARG A 184 -11.13 0.44 19.59
C ARG A 184 -12.54 0.32 19.03
N ARG A 185 -13.55 0.23 19.91
CA ARG A 185 -14.96 0.18 19.48
C ARG A 185 -15.38 1.48 18.80
N THR A 186 -14.86 2.62 19.27
CA THR A 186 -15.17 3.96 18.75
C THR A 186 -14.16 4.44 17.71
N SER A 187 -13.10 3.67 17.43
CA SER A 187 -11.97 4.04 16.58
C SER A 187 -11.23 5.31 17.03
N LEU A 188 -11.41 5.75 18.28
CA LEU A 188 -10.71 6.91 18.85
C LEU A 188 -9.21 6.64 19.06
N ASP A 189 -8.81 5.38 19.14
CA ASP A 189 -7.40 5.00 19.17
C ASP A 189 -6.65 5.36 17.88
N GLU A 190 -7.35 5.58 16.77
CA GLU A 190 -6.78 5.90 15.48
C GLU A 190 -6.63 7.42 15.23
N LEU A 191 -7.17 8.31 16.10
CA LEU A 191 -7.07 9.77 15.94
C LEU A 191 -5.62 10.29 15.78
N PRO A 192 -4.60 9.75 16.47
CA PRO A 192 -3.22 10.22 16.28
C PRO A 192 -2.69 10.03 14.85
N GLN A 193 -3.32 9.20 14.01
CA GLN A 193 -2.92 9.00 12.62
C GLN A 193 -3.06 10.25 11.75
N PHE A 194 -3.85 11.25 12.15
CA PHE A 194 -3.84 12.55 11.48
C PHE A 194 -2.45 13.19 11.48
N TRP A 195 -1.61 12.87 12.45
CA TRP A 195 -0.19 13.26 12.44
C TRP A 195 0.59 12.57 11.32
N ASN A 196 0.36 11.26 11.09
CA ASN A 196 0.97 10.55 9.95
C ASN A 196 0.51 11.13 8.61
N VAL A 197 -0.76 11.62 8.52
CA VAL A 197 -1.24 12.32 7.33
C VAL A 197 -0.48 13.62 7.10
N LEU A 198 -0.25 14.43 8.14
CA LEU A 198 0.55 15.66 8.03
C LEU A 198 1.99 15.38 7.60
N ARG A 199 2.61 14.32 8.13
CA ARG A 199 3.94 13.87 7.71
C ARG A 199 3.99 13.36 6.28
N GLY A 200 2.85 13.05 5.68
CA GLY A 200 2.75 12.56 4.31
C GLY A 200 2.90 11.06 4.17
N GLU A 201 2.96 10.34 5.28
CA GLU A 201 3.03 8.88 5.33
C GLU A 201 1.68 8.22 5.03
N MET A 202 0.59 8.92 5.39
CA MET A 202 -0.80 8.50 5.18
C MET A 202 -1.61 9.56 4.44
N SER A 203 -2.83 9.19 4.11
CA SER A 203 -3.91 10.04 3.59
C SER A 203 -5.13 9.93 4.49
N ILE A 204 -6.05 10.90 4.43
CA ILE A 204 -7.36 10.78 5.09
C ILE A 204 -8.15 9.63 4.45
N VAL A 205 -8.20 9.59 3.12
CA VAL A 205 -8.93 8.57 2.36
C VAL A 205 -7.94 7.75 1.53
N GLY A 206 -7.93 6.45 1.75
CA GLY A 206 -7.08 5.49 1.05
C GLY A 206 -7.31 4.06 1.55
N PRO A 207 -6.60 3.07 0.99
CA PRO A 207 -6.69 1.70 1.47
C PRO A 207 -6.23 1.58 2.92
N ARG A 208 -6.87 0.68 3.68
CA ARG A 208 -6.49 0.46 5.09
C ARG A 208 -5.06 -0.02 5.19
N PRO A 209 -4.21 0.59 6.07
CA PRO A 209 -2.84 0.15 6.30
C PRO A 209 -2.82 -1.27 6.89
N GLU A 210 -1.91 -2.09 6.40
CA GLU A 210 -1.70 -3.46 6.87
C GLU A 210 -0.23 -3.65 7.29
N ARG A 211 0.01 -4.58 8.21
CA ARG A 211 1.36 -4.92 8.67
C ARG A 211 2.12 -5.71 7.61
N PRO A 212 3.43 -5.50 7.43
CA PRO A 212 4.24 -6.20 6.43
C PRO A 212 4.13 -7.75 6.51
N GLU A 213 4.03 -8.29 7.74
CA GLU A 213 3.94 -9.73 7.98
C GLU A 213 2.66 -10.36 7.39
N PHE A 214 1.56 -9.60 7.34
CA PHE A 214 0.32 -10.06 6.73
C PHE A 214 0.37 -9.93 5.20
N ILE A 215 0.98 -8.87 4.70
CA ILE A 215 1.10 -8.61 3.27
C ILE A 215 1.92 -9.70 2.58
N ALA A 216 2.99 -10.19 3.21
CA ALA A 216 3.78 -11.28 2.67
C ALA A 216 2.92 -12.51 2.35
N ARG A 217 2.00 -12.87 3.25
CA ARG A 217 1.06 -13.98 3.05
C ARG A 217 0.00 -13.68 1.99
N PHE A 218 -0.51 -12.44 1.94
CA PHE A 218 -1.55 -12.04 1.00
C PHE A 218 -1.02 -11.98 -0.43
N ARG A 219 0.23 -11.55 -0.61
CA ARG A 219 0.92 -11.52 -1.90
C ARG A 219 0.98 -12.88 -2.58
N GLU A 220 1.21 -13.96 -1.81
CA GLU A 220 1.26 -15.33 -2.32
C GLU A 220 -0.12 -15.80 -2.82
N THR A 221 -1.19 -15.38 -2.14
CA THR A 221 -2.56 -15.84 -2.43
C THR A 221 -3.25 -14.96 -3.47
N LEU A 222 -2.98 -13.66 -3.46
CA LEU A 222 -3.66 -12.64 -4.27
C LEU A 222 -2.64 -11.62 -4.80
N PRO A 223 -1.99 -11.87 -5.95
CA PRO A 223 -0.99 -10.96 -6.51
C PRO A 223 -1.50 -9.52 -6.69
N GLN A 224 -2.76 -9.34 -7.11
CA GLN A 224 -3.40 -8.04 -7.29
C GLN A 224 -3.53 -7.23 -5.97
N TYR A 225 -3.34 -7.89 -4.81
CA TYR A 225 -3.35 -7.22 -3.51
C TYR A 225 -2.30 -6.11 -3.41
N MET A 226 -1.20 -6.25 -4.13
CA MET A 226 -0.10 -5.30 -4.14
C MET A 226 -0.48 -3.95 -4.77
N LEU A 227 -1.42 -3.92 -5.72
CA LEU A 227 -1.86 -2.70 -6.41
C LEU A 227 -2.46 -1.65 -5.46
N ARG A 228 -3.02 -2.07 -4.33
CA ARG A 228 -3.53 -1.14 -3.31
C ARG A 228 -2.46 -0.22 -2.72
N HIS A 229 -1.20 -0.66 -2.76
CA HIS A 229 -0.07 0.12 -2.25
C HIS A 229 0.44 1.18 -3.25
N LYS A 230 -0.16 1.28 -4.44
CA LYS A 230 0.04 2.41 -5.36
C LYS A 230 -0.66 3.70 -4.90
N MET A 231 -1.34 3.64 -3.76
CA MET A 231 -1.93 4.77 -3.05
C MET A 231 -1.44 4.80 -1.61
N LYS A 232 -1.39 6.00 -1.01
CA LYS A 232 -1.11 6.14 0.42
C LYS A 232 -2.20 5.46 1.25
N ALA A 233 -1.78 4.76 2.29
CA ALA A 233 -2.69 4.18 3.28
C ALA A 233 -3.60 5.26 3.88
N GLY A 234 -4.89 4.95 4.05
CA GLY A 234 -5.90 5.87 4.54
C GLY A 234 -6.34 5.61 5.98
N ILE A 235 -6.74 6.67 6.68
CA ILE A 235 -7.48 6.55 7.96
C ILE A 235 -8.83 5.90 7.69
N THR A 236 -9.49 6.33 6.60
CA THR A 236 -10.73 5.71 6.09
C THR A 236 -10.57 5.35 4.62
N GLY A 237 -11.46 4.53 4.08
CA GLY A 237 -11.40 4.10 2.70
C GLY A 237 -12.70 3.44 2.25
N TRP A 238 -12.86 3.27 0.94
CA TRP A 238 -14.09 2.75 0.35
C TRP A 238 -14.46 1.37 0.92
N ALA A 239 -13.51 0.45 1.00
CA ALA A 239 -13.74 -0.87 1.62
C ALA A 239 -14.18 -0.75 3.09
N GLN A 240 -13.60 0.19 3.86
CA GLN A 240 -13.91 0.37 5.28
C GLN A 240 -15.33 0.86 5.50
N ILE A 241 -15.82 1.84 4.71
CA ILE A 241 -17.20 2.36 4.82
C ILE A 241 -18.25 1.37 4.33
N ASN A 242 -17.85 0.41 3.47
CA ASN A 242 -18.69 -0.71 3.04
C ASN A 242 -18.60 -1.94 3.99
N GLY A 243 -18.01 -1.78 5.18
CA GLY A 243 -17.96 -2.83 6.19
C GLY A 243 -16.82 -3.84 6.07
N TRP A 244 -15.96 -3.73 5.05
CA TRP A 244 -14.84 -4.63 4.79
C TRP A 244 -13.59 -4.21 5.59
N ARG A 245 -13.69 -4.24 6.93
CA ARG A 245 -12.56 -3.98 7.83
C ARG A 245 -12.41 -5.11 8.86
N GLY A 246 -11.17 -5.28 9.40
CA GLY A 246 -10.89 -6.30 10.41
C GLY A 246 -10.80 -7.70 9.81
N ASN A 247 -11.33 -8.72 10.45
CA ASN A 247 -11.30 -10.11 9.97
C ASN A 247 -12.43 -10.37 8.96
N THR A 248 -12.28 -9.83 7.75
CA THR A 248 -13.23 -9.95 6.64
C THR A 248 -12.55 -10.47 5.38
N SER A 249 -13.32 -10.85 4.34
CA SER A 249 -12.77 -11.37 3.07
C SER A 249 -11.78 -10.39 2.42
N LEU A 250 -10.60 -10.91 2.06
CA LEU A 250 -9.55 -10.16 1.37
C LEU A 250 -9.97 -9.81 -0.06
N GLU A 251 -10.66 -10.72 -0.74
CA GLU A 251 -11.16 -10.54 -2.10
C GLU A 251 -12.09 -9.32 -2.15
N ARG A 252 -13.02 -9.24 -1.20
CA ARG A 252 -13.96 -8.10 -1.11
C ARG A 252 -13.26 -6.78 -0.81
N ARG A 253 -12.14 -6.79 -0.08
CA ARG A 253 -11.32 -5.59 0.16
C ARG A 253 -10.57 -5.11 -1.07
N ILE A 254 -10.30 -6.00 -2.03
CA ILE A 254 -9.65 -5.67 -3.30
C ILE A 254 -10.69 -5.14 -4.30
N GLU A 255 -11.88 -5.73 -4.31
CA GLU A 255 -12.98 -5.31 -5.19
C GLU A 255 -13.47 -3.88 -4.87
N HIS A 256 -13.30 -3.42 -3.62
CA HIS A 256 -13.71 -2.11 -3.11
C HIS A 256 -12.52 -1.20 -2.88
#